data_7655931f4fc5838cedacfcd6c14934e7
#
_entry.id   7655931f4fc5838cedacfcd6c14934e7
#
_cell.length_a   1.000
_cell.length_b   1.000
_cell.length_c   1.000
_cell.angle_alpha   90.00
_cell.angle_beta   90.00
_cell.angle_gamma   90.00
#
_symmetry.space_group_name_H-M   'P 1'
#
loop_
_entity.id
_entity.type
_entity.pdbx_description
1 polymer ?
#
loop_
_entity_poly.entity_id
_entity_poly.type
_entity_poly.pdbx_seq_one_letter_code
_entity_poly.pdbx_strand_id
1 'polypeptide(L)'
;MQHFLPDSESAFEEHPWNWHTPLESKALIIGTFPSALKNRKYNFFYPNPANFFWRIMSEVSDIPLLHFNGEKAVEERKEILSKLKLAVTDIGKTIVRYNGSSLDEKLEVQEFMDIFKILEENSTIEKIIFTSSSGKSSAVSWFLRYLTEKGIHHRFPKGNKPIRSEFIFNERKILLAILYSPSPRAANRITFEKLVEIYRNEILF
;
A
#
# COMPACT_ATOMS: atom_id res chain seq x y z
N MET A 1 45.85 -6.68 3.32
CA MET A 1 44.77 -7.31 4.08
C MET A 1 43.49 -6.49 3.77
N GLN A 2 42.64 -6.97 2.86
CA GLN A 2 41.34 -6.39 2.60
C GLN A 2 40.40 -6.82 3.72
N HIS A 3 39.99 -5.90 4.56
CA HIS A 3 38.87 -6.11 5.50
C HIS A 3 37.60 -6.28 4.70
N PHE A 4 37.16 -7.52 4.53
CA PHE A 4 35.78 -7.80 4.16
C PHE A 4 34.89 -7.31 5.31
N LEU A 5 34.13 -6.25 5.03
CA LEU A 5 32.99 -5.88 5.88
C LEU A 5 32.01 -7.06 5.85
N PRO A 6 31.43 -7.47 6.98
CA PRO A 6 30.44 -8.55 6.97
C PRO A 6 29.29 -8.15 6.07
N ASP A 7 28.85 -9.05 5.21
CA ASP A 7 27.68 -8.91 4.37
C ASP A 7 26.51 -8.41 5.21
N SER A 8 25.88 -7.31 4.77
CA SER A 8 24.67 -6.81 5.40
C SER A 8 23.66 -7.95 5.47
N GLU A 9 23.22 -8.32 6.69
CA GLU A 9 22.21 -9.36 6.87
C GLU A 9 21.02 -9.08 5.96
N SER A 10 20.83 -9.91 4.95
CA SER A 10 19.70 -9.87 4.04
C SER A 10 18.80 -11.07 4.31
N ALA A 11 17.49 -10.86 4.34
CA ALA A 11 16.51 -11.90 4.50
C ALA A 11 15.54 -11.90 3.32
N PHE A 12 15.34 -13.08 2.72
CA PHE A 12 14.26 -13.30 1.77
C PHE A 12 12.95 -13.43 2.55
N GLU A 13 11.95 -12.66 2.14
CA GLU A 13 10.62 -12.68 2.77
C GLU A 13 9.53 -12.84 1.71
N GLU A 14 8.60 -13.75 1.98
CA GLU A 14 7.35 -13.87 1.25
C GLU A 14 6.27 -13.05 1.96
N HIS A 15 5.33 -12.46 1.19
CA HIS A 15 4.21 -11.72 1.74
C HIS A 15 3.35 -12.66 2.60
N PRO A 16 3.12 -12.35 3.88
CA PRO A 16 2.54 -13.31 4.83
C PRO A 16 1.03 -13.53 4.66
N TRP A 17 0.36 -12.76 3.81
CA TRP A 17 -1.07 -12.88 3.49
C TRP A 17 -1.38 -12.45 2.07
N ASN A 18 -2.49 -12.93 1.53
CA ASN A 18 -3.02 -12.50 0.24
C ASN A 18 -3.69 -11.12 0.35
N TRP A 19 -4.07 -10.54 -0.80
CA TRP A 19 -4.90 -9.33 -0.85
C TRP A 19 -6.23 -9.55 -0.12
N HIS A 20 -6.86 -8.45 0.27
CA HIS A 20 -8.18 -8.47 0.87
C HIS A 20 -9.11 -7.57 0.04
N THR A 21 -10.20 -8.16 -0.45
CA THR A 21 -11.20 -7.50 -1.30
C THR A 21 -12.60 -7.71 -0.72
N PRO A 22 -13.12 -6.77 0.08
CA PRO A 22 -14.54 -6.77 0.44
C PRO A 22 -15.45 -6.77 -0.79
N LEU A 23 -16.66 -7.27 -0.65
CA LEU A 23 -17.66 -7.25 -1.72
C LEU A 23 -17.87 -5.83 -2.24
N GLU A 24 -18.06 -5.71 -3.55
CA GLU A 24 -18.30 -4.42 -4.24
C GLU A 24 -17.20 -3.38 -4.01
N SER A 25 -15.97 -3.78 -3.76
CA SER A 25 -14.85 -2.85 -3.64
C SER A 25 -14.75 -1.95 -4.88
N LYS A 26 -14.67 -0.63 -4.65
CA LYS A 26 -14.58 0.40 -5.70
C LYS A 26 -13.16 0.88 -5.95
N ALA A 27 -12.32 0.81 -4.93
CA ALA A 27 -10.92 1.15 -5.05
C ALA A 27 -10.01 0.09 -4.42
N LEU A 28 -8.79 -0.01 -4.95
CA LEU A 28 -7.71 -0.86 -4.45
C LEU A 28 -6.60 0.03 -3.88
N ILE A 29 -6.34 -0.09 -2.58
CA ILE A 29 -5.18 0.53 -1.92
C ILE A 29 -3.96 -0.36 -2.16
N ILE A 30 -2.87 0.22 -2.64
CA ILE A 30 -1.60 -0.49 -2.83
C ILE A 30 -0.51 0.13 -1.95
N GLY A 31 0.00 -0.68 -1.01
CA GLY A 31 1.21 -0.44 -0.25
C GLY A 31 2.45 -1.06 -0.92
N THR A 32 3.59 -0.99 -0.24
CA THR A 32 4.86 -1.54 -0.75
C THR A 32 5.05 -3.00 -0.31
N PHE A 33 5.21 -3.20 0.99
CA PHE A 33 5.36 -4.50 1.66
C PHE A 33 5.20 -4.33 3.18
N PRO A 34 4.77 -5.36 3.93
CA PRO A 34 4.61 -5.25 5.38
C PRO A 34 5.90 -4.83 6.10
N SER A 35 5.77 -4.07 7.18
CA SER A 35 6.90 -3.73 8.05
C SER A 35 7.59 -4.98 8.58
N ALA A 36 8.85 -4.87 9.04
CA ALA A 36 9.57 -5.98 9.68
C ALA A 36 8.76 -6.57 10.84
N LEU A 37 8.85 -7.89 11.04
CA LEU A 37 8.02 -8.67 11.96
C LEU A 37 7.96 -8.05 13.37
N LYS A 38 9.09 -7.57 13.91
CA LYS A 38 9.17 -6.91 15.22
C LYS A 38 8.25 -5.70 15.40
N ASN A 39 7.81 -5.09 14.29
CA ASN A 39 6.96 -3.90 14.27
C ASN A 39 5.48 -4.22 13.96
N ARG A 40 5.13 -5.51 13.78
CA ARG A 40 3.75 -5.93 13.50
C ARG A 40 3.02 -6.21 14.82
N LYS A 41 1.80 -5.70 14.94
CA LYS A 41 0.92 -5.97 16.09
C LYS A 41 -0.22 -6.94 15.76
N TYR A 42 -0.47 -7.19 14.48
CA TYR A 42 -1.45 -8.14 13.95
C TYR A 42 -1.07 -8.57 12.54
N ASN A 43 -1.70 -9.64 12.05
CA ASN A 43 -1.43 -10.23 10.74
C ASN A 43 -2.41 -9.69 9.68
N PHE A 44 -2.25 -8.41 9.36
CA PHE A 44 -3.02 -7.73 8.33
C PHE A 44 -2.26 -6.49 7.82
N PHE A 45 -2.74 -5.83 6.77
CA PHE A 45 -2.10 -4.67 6.16
C PHE A 45 -1.87 -3.53 7.15
N TYR A 46 -0.79 -2.77 6.95
CA TYR A 46 -0.36 -1.66 7.82
C TYR A 46 -0.30 -2.05 9.32
N PRO A 47 0.41 -3.14 9.67
CA PRO A 47 0.40 -3.71 11.03
C PRO A 47 1.19 -2.92 12.06
N ASN A 48 1.94 -1.89 11.63
CA ASN A 48 2.71 -1.02 12.51
C ASN A 48 1.82 0.11 13.06
N PRO A 49 1.58 0.21 14.38
CA PRO A 49 0.70 1.22 14.96
C PRO A 49 1.22 2.66 14.81
N ALA A 50 2.50 2.84 14.52
CA ALA A 50 3.05 4.16 14.22
C ALA A 50 2.61 4.68 12.82
N ASN A 51 2.10 3.82 11.95
CA ASN A 51 1.56 4.22 10.66
C ASN A 51 0.15 4.79 10.83
N PHE A 52 -0.10 5.94 10.23
CA PHE A 52 -1.39 6.64 10.38
C PHE A 52 -2.52 6.06 9.51
N PHE A 53 -2.23 5.08 8.65
CA PHE A 53 -3.21 4.55 7.70
C PHE A 53 -4.55 4.21 8.36
N TRP A 54 -4.55 3.38 9.40
CA TRP A 54 -5.80 2.99 10.06
C TRP A 54 -6.48 4.13 10.81
N ARG A 55 -5.72 5.06 11.37
CA ARG A 55 -6.30 6.27 11.97
C ARG A 55 -7.02 7.11 10.92
N ILE A 56 -6.42 7.25 9.73
CA ILE A 56 -7.07 7.94 8.59
C ILE A 56 -8.33 7.18 8.16
N MET A 57 -8.25 5.85 8.01
CA MET A 57 -9.41 5.04 7.61
C MET A 57 -10.55 5.09 8.63
N SER A 58 -10.23 5.13 9.92
CA SER A 58 -11.18 5.33 11.01
C SER A 58 -11.94 6.67 10.87
N GLU A 59 -11.21 7.77 10.68
CA GLU A 59 -11.81 9.10 10.46
C GLU A 59 -12.65 9.19 9.18
N VAL A 60 -12.22 8.50 8.11
CA VAL A 60 -12.95 8.50 6.83
C VAL A 60 -14.22 7.65 6.91
N SER A 61 -14.18 6.55 7.66
CA SER A 61 -15.30 5.61 7.81
C SER A 61 -16.26 5.95 8.94
N ASP A 62 -15.90 6.86 9.85
CA ASP A 62 -16.60 7.11 11.12
C ASP A 62 -16.74 5.82 11.98
N ILE A 63 -15.78 4.90 11.89
CA ILE A 63 -15.67 3.70 12.76
C ILE A 63 -14.46 3.89 13.66
N PRO A 64 -14.64 3.97 14.99
CA PRO A 64 -13.53 4.17 15.92
C PRO A 64 -12.63 2.93 15.99
N LEU A 65 -11.32 3.14 16.16
CA LEU A 65 -10.37 2.06 16.44
C LEU A 65 -10.38 1.73 17.94
N LEU A 66 -10.86 0.55 18.29
CA LEU A 66 -10.94 0.06 19.65
C LEU A 66 -9.88 -1.00 19.96
N HIS A 67 -9.42 -1.70 18.93
CA HIS A 67 -8.47 -2.81 19.06
C HIS A 67 -7.16 -2.51 18.33
N PHE A 68 -6.02 -2.75 18.96
CA PHE A 68 -4.71 -2.39 18.44
C PHE A 68 -3.77 -3.58 18.24
N ASN A 69 -4.21 -4.80 18.58
CA ASN A 69 -3.45 -6.04 18.39
C ASN A 69 -4.38 -7.25 18.22
N GLY A 70 -3.81 -8.35 17.70
CA GLY A 70 -4.49 -9.64 17.55
C GLY A 70 -5.64 -9.63 16.55
N GLU A 71 -6.50 -10.67 16.61
CA GLU A 71 -7.57 -10.91 15.64
C GLU A 71 -8.67 -9.84 15.67
N LYS A 72 -9.07 -9.37 16.85
CA LYS A 72 -10.07 -8.30 16.96
C LYS A 72 -9.66 -7.03 16.23
N ALA A 73 -8.36 -6.73 16.23
CA ALA A 73 -7.84 -5.63 15.43
C ALA A 73 -8.02 -5.90 13.93
N VAL A 74 -7.80 -7.13 13.46
CA VAL A 74 -7.99 -7.51 12.05
C VAL A 74 -9.45 -7.40 11.65
N GLU A 75 -10.37 -7.91 12.47
CA GLU A 75 -11.83 -7.84 12.21
C GLU A 75 -12.31 -6.40 12.05
N GLU A 76 -11.92 -5.52 12.98
CA GLU A 76 -12.24 -4.09 12.95
C GLU A 76 -11.73 -3.41 11.66
N ARG A 77 -10.51 -3.74 11.20
CA ARG A 77 -9.95 -3.20 9.95
C ARG A 77 -10.70 -3.72 8.73
N LYS A 78 -11.11 -4.97 8.72
CA LYS A 78 -11.94 -5.55 7.65
C LYS A 78 -13.33 -4.89 7.60
N GLU A 79 -13.93 -4.59 8.76
CA GLU A 79 -15.19 -3.84 8.84
C GLU A 79 -15.05 -2.43 8.21
N ILE A 80 -13.99 -1.71 8.56
CA ILE A 80 -13.68 -0.39 8.00
C ILE A 80 -13.54 -0.49 6.47
N LEU A 81 -12.78 -1.45 5.94
CA LEU A 81 -12.60 -1.63 4.51
C LEU A 81 -13.93 -1.97 3.81
N SER A 82 -14.75 -2.81 4.42
CA SER A 82 -16.07 -3.16 3.90
C SER A 82 -17.00 -1.95 3.81
N LYS A 83 -17.06 -1.13 4.87
CA LYS A 83 -17.85 0.12 4.89
C LYS A 83 -17.40 1.09 3.80
N LEU A 84 -16.08 1.21 3.59
CA LEU A 84 -15.49 2.12 2.60
C LEU A 84 -15.45 1.53 1.18
N LYS A 85 -15.85 0.27 0.98
CA LYS A 85 -15.73 -0.46 -0.29
C LYS A 85 -14.29 -0.44 -0.83
N LEU A 86 -13.32 -0.67 0.04
CA LEU A 86 -11.89 -0.64 -0.27
C LEU A 86 -11.29 -2.04 -0.24
N ALA A 87 -10.65 -2.41 -1.35
CA ALA A 87 -9.69 -3.50 -1.39
C ALA A 87 -8.31 -3.01 -0.95
N VAL A 88 -7.47 -3.91 -0.45
CA VAL A 88 -6.10 -3.59 -0.04
C VAL A 88 -5.13 -4.71 -0.41
N THR A 89 -3.95 -4.32 -0.87
CA THR A 89 -2.80 -5.18 -1.11
C THR A 89 -1.48 -4.41 -0.95
N ASP A 90 -0.37 -5.14 -0.93
CA ASP A 90 0.95 -4.58 -1.20
C ASP A 90 1.43 -5.06 -2.57
N ILE A 91 2.26 -4.30 -3.25
CA ILE A 91 2.76 -4.65 -4.60
C ILE A 91 3.86 -5.73 -4.55
N GLY A 92 4.63 -5.83 -3.46
CA GLY A 92 5.64 -6.86 -3.30
C GLY A 92 5.00 -8.19 -2.88
N LYS A 93 5.25 -9.28 -3.63
CA LYS A 93 4.89 -10.64 -3.24
C LYS A 93 6.05 -11.31 -2.51
N THR A 94 7.26 -11.24 -3.10
CA THR A 94 8.50 -11.67 -2.45
C THR A 94 9.54 -10.56 -2.54
N ILE A 95 10.32 -10.40 -1.50
CA ILE A 95 11.33 -9.36 -1.38
C ILE A 95 12.62 -9.89 -0.74
N VAL A 96 13.72 -9.16 -0.94
CA VAL A 96 14.88 -9.19 -0.06
C VAL A 96 14.81 -7.96 0.85
N ARG A 97 14.90 -8.18 2.15
CA ARG A 97 14.98 -7.13 3.17
C ARG A 97 16.38 -7.03 3.73
N TYR A 98 16.94 -5.83 3.69
CA TYR A 98 18.30 -5.57 4.21
C TYR A 98 18.24 -5.05 5.64
N ASN A 99 19.10 -5.59 6.50
CA ASN A 99 19.30 -5.18 7.90
C ASN A 99 18.03 -5.24 8.79
N GLY A 100 17.08 -6.13 8.48
CA GLY A 100 15.83 -6.23 9.23
C GLY A 100 15.03 -4.92 9.32
N SER A 101 15.22 -4.01 8.34
CA SER A 101 14.64 -2.67 8.33
C SER A 101 13.18 -2.68 7.87
N SER A 102 12.37 -1.78 8.45
CA SER A 102 10.99 -1.52 7.96
C SER A 102 10.90 -0.41 6.92
N LEU A 103 12.05 0.09 6.44
CA LEU A 103 12.11 1.17 5.46
C LEU A 103 12.01 0.61 4.04
N ASP A 104 11.13 1.16 3.22
CA ASP A 104 10.97 0.74 1.82
C ASP A 104 12.31 0.76 1.05
N GLU A 105 13.16 1.75 1.29
CA GLU A 105 14.49 1.89 0.65
C GLU A 105 15.46 0.74 0.95
N LYS A 106 15.14 -0.10 1.95
CA LYS A 106 15.86 -1.31 2.33
C LYS A 106 15.19 -2.59 1.84
N LEU A 107 14.27 -2.47 0.90
CA LEU A 107 13.58 -3.58 0.27
C LEU A 107 13.96 -3.66 -1.21
N GLU A 108 14.10 -4.89 -1.69
CA GLU A 108 14.29 -5.20 -3.11
C GLU A 108 13.26 -6.25 -3.52
N VAL A 109 12.38 -5.88 -4.46
CA VAL A 109 11.32 -6.79 -4.93
C VAL A 109 11.90 -7.87 -5.84
N GLN A 110 11.52 -9.11 -5.58
CA GLN A 110 11.86 -10.29 -6.39
C GLN A 110 10.65 -10.73 -7.22
N GLU A 111 9.45 -10.72 -6.63
CA GLU A 111 8.19 -11.00 -7.31
C GLU A 111 7.13 -9.98 -6.93
N PHE A 112 6.29 -9.62 -7.90
CA PHE A 112 5.15 -8.75 -7.68
C PHE A 112 3.89 -9.54 -7.33
N MET A 113 3.02 -8.93 -6.53
CA MET A 113 1.63 -9.35 -6.39
C MET A 113 0.93 -9.17 -7.73
N ASP A 114 0.09 -10.11 -8.12
CA ASP A 114 -0.61 -10.05 -9.40
C ASP A 114 -1.81 -9.09 -9.32
N ILE A 115 -1.55 -7.82 -9.57
CA ILE A 115 -2.57 -6.76 -9.53
C ILE A 115 -3.65 -6.96 -10.60
N PHE A 116 -3.27 -7.50 -11.77
CA PHE A 116 -4.25 -7.74 -12.84
C PHE A 116 -5.25 -8.80 -12.46
N LYS A 117 -4.80 -9.87 -11.80
CA LYS A 117 -5.69 -10.89 -11.25
C LYS A 117 -6.68 -10.30 -10.24
N ILE A 118 -6.23 -9.39 -9.35
CA ILE A 118 -7.13 -8.70 -8.41
C ILE A 118 -8.21 -7.91 -9.17
N LEU A 119 -7.83 -7.18 -10.23
CA LEU A 119 -8.76 -6.40 -11.05
C LEU A 119 -9.72 -7.27 -11.88
N GLU A 120 -9.29 -8.46 -12.31
CA GLU A 120 -10.13 -9.43 -13.02
C GLU A 120 -11.18 -10.05 -12.09
N GLU A 121 -10.76 -10.52 -10.91
CA GLU A 121 -11.64 -11.09 -9.90
C GLU A 121 -12.62 -10.07 -9.29
N ASN A 122 -12.30 -8.77 -9.37
CA ASN A 122 -13.07 -7.69 -8.76
C ASN A 122 -13.35 -6.57 -9.79
N SER A 123 -14.26 -6.85 -10.72
CA SER A 123 -14.58 -5.93 -11.83
C SER A 123 -15.20 -4.61 -11.40
N THR A 124 -15.63 -4.49 -10.14
CA THR A 124 -16.16 -3.23 -9.55
C THR A 124 -15.07 -2.25 -9.15
N ILE A 125 -13.79 -2.66 -9.12
CA ILE A 125 -12.66 -1.76 -8.83
C ILE A 125 -12.42 -0.86 -10.03
N GLU A 126 -12.56 0.43 -9.84
CA GLU A 126 -12.39 1.49 -10.85
C GLU A 126 -11.21 2.41 -10.55
N LYS A 127 -10.60 2.28 -9.37
CA LYS A 127 -9.50 3.13 -8.93
C LYS A 127 -8.43 2.34 -8.19
N ILE A 128 -7.17 2.70 -8.41
CA ILE A 128 -6.01 2.26 -7.62
C ILE A 128 -5.43 3.47 -6.90
N ILE A 129 -5.19 3.33 -5.60
CA ILE A 129 -4.65 4.38 -4.73
C ILE A 129 -3.31 3.92 -4.16
N PHE A 130 -2.26 4.70 -4.40
CA PHE A 130 -0.91 4.42 -3.90
C PHE A 130 -0.59 5.27 -2.68
N THR A 131 -0.09 4.62 -1.64
CA THR A 131 0.29 5.26 -0.37
C THR A 131 1.79 5.49 -0.23
N SER A 132 2.60 5.03 -1.20
CA SER A 132 4.06 5.19 -1.23
C SER A 132 4.54 5.49 -2.65
N SER A 133 5.33 6.57 -2.82
CA SER A 133 5.80 7.01 -4.14
C SER A 133 7.22 7.54 -4.15
N SER A 134 7.92 7.58 -3.03
CA SER A 134 9.27 8.12 -2.95
C SER A 134 10.32 7.02 -3.07
N GLY A 135 11.31 7.23 -3.95
CA GLY A 135 12.43 6.32 -4.12
C GLY A 135 12.14 5.11 -5.02
N LYS A 136 13.17 4.28 -5.22
CA LYS A 136 13.13 3.12 -6.11
C LYS A 136 12.27 1.97 -5.57
N SER A 137 12.15 1.88 -4.26
CA SER A 137 11.40 0.82 -3.55
C SER A 137 10.10 1.37 -2.99
N SER A 138 9.29 2.02 -3.82
CA SER A 138 7.96 2.51 -3.44
C SER A 138 6.88 1.75 -4.19
N ALA A 139 5.66 1.76 -3.68
CA ALA A 139 4.51 1.12 -4.32
C ALA A 139 4.34 1.60 -5.77
N VAL A 140 4.50 2.91 -6.03
CA VAL A 140 4.42 3.47 -7.39
C VAL A 140 5.54 2.96 -8.28
N SER A 141 6.81 3.00 -7.81
CA SER A 141 7.94 2.55 -8.62
C SER A 141 7.85 1.07 -8.97
N TRP A 142 7.41 0.24 -8.02
CA TRP A 142 7.22 -1.19 -8.24
C TRP A 142 6.02 -1.48 -9.13
N PHE A 143 4.93 -0.73 -8.99
CA PHE A 143 3.78 -0.87 -9.89
C PHE A 143 4.13 -0.50 -11.34
N LEU A 144 4.92 0.55 -11.57
CA LEU A 144 5.40 0.90 -12.91
C LEU A 144 6.31 -0.19 -13.51
N ARG A 145 7.15 -0.83 -12.70
CA ARG A 145 7.92 -2.00 -13.14
C ARG A 145 7.02 -3.18 -13.46
N TYR A 146 6.04 -3.49 -12.61
CA TYR A 146 5.04 -4.52 -12.85
C TYR A 146 4.30 -4.28 -14.17
N LEU A 147 3.84 -3.05 -14.44
CA LEU A 147 3.20 -2.70 -15.71
C LEU A 147 4.15 -2.91 -16.90
N THR A 148 5.42 -2.52 -16.77
CA THR A 148 6.44 -2.72 -17.82
C THR A 148 6.66 -4.20 -18.13
N GLU A 149 6.70 -5.07 -17.11
CA GLU A 149 6.78 -6.54 -17.30
C GLU A 149 5.54 -7.13 -17.99
N LYS A 150 4.39 -6.46 -17.85
CA LYS A 150 3.14 -6.81 -18.57
C LYS A 150 3.03 -6.12 -19.94
N GLY A 151 4.09 -5.44 -20.42
CA GLY A 151 4.11 -4.75 -21.71
C GLY A 151 3.40 -3.41 -21.74
N ILE A 152 3.03 -2.84 -20.57
CA ILE A 152 2.34 -1.56 -20.46
C ILE A 152 3.31 -0.48 -20.01
N HIS A 153 3.48 0.56 -20.83
CA HIS A 153 4.27 1.73 -20.47
C HIS A 153 3.37 2.84 -19.93
N HIS A 154 3.54 3.17 -18.66
CA HIS A 154 2.78 4.21 -17.98
C HIS A 154 3.70 5.24 -17.32
N ARG A 155 3.26 6.52 -17.30
CA ARG A 155 3.96 7.62 -16.62
C ARG A 155 2.93 8.48 -15.89
N PHE A 156 3.22 8.80 -14.63
CA PHE A 156 2.45 9.79 -13.90
C PHE A 156 2.88 11.21 -14.30
N PRO A 157 1.94 12.16 -14.37
CA PRO A 157 2.27 13.57 -14.55
C PRO A 157 3.09 14.08 -13.36
N LYS A 158 3.88 15.13 -13.61
CA LYS A 158 4.56 15.86 -12.54
C LYS A 158 3.56 16.78 -11.83
N GLY A 159 3.65 16.91 -10.51
CA GLY A 159 2.77 17.80 -9.76
C GLY A 159 2.76 17.53 -8.27
N ASN A 160 1.90 18.28 -7.58
CA ASN A 160 1.62 18.10 -6.16
C ASN A 160 0.60 16.96 -5.96
N LYS A 161 0.70 16.27 -4.83
CA LYS A 161 -0.25 15.22 -4.48
C LYS A 161 -1.60 15.82 -4.05
N PRO A 162 -2.72 15.16 -4.38
CA PRO A 162 -2.83 13.88 -5.10
C PRO A 162 -2.47 14.01 -6.58
N ILE A 163 -1.60 13.11 -7.08
CA ILE A 163 -1.26 13.02 -8.51
C ILE A 163 -2.17 11.97 -9.12
N ARG A 164 -2.89 12.33 -10.18
CA ARG A 164 -3.87 11.45 -10.84
C ARG A 164 -3.45 11.14 -12.26
N SER A 165 -3.75 9.92 -12.68
CA SER A 165 -3.64 9.45 -14.06
C SER A 165 -4.62 8.30 -14.27
N GLU A 166 -4.58 7.67 -15.42
CA GLU A 166 -5.44 6.53 -15.75
C GLU A 166 -4.72 5.58 -16.70
N PHE A 167 -5.12 4.32 -16.72
CA PHE A 167 -4.73 3.37 -17.73
C PHE A 167 -5.92 2.48 -18.12
N ILE A 168 -5.80 1.82 -19.26
CA ILE A 168 -6.83 0.90 -19.74
C ILE A 168 -6.43 -0.54 -19.38
N PHE A 169 -7.33 -1.25 -18.73
CA PHE A 169 -7.21 -2.65 -18.39
C PHE A 169 -8.47 -3.41 -18.82
N ASN A 170 -8.33 -4.35 -19.75
CA ASN A 170 -9.45 -5.12 -20.31
C ASN A 170 -10.64 -4.20 -20.70
N GLU A 171 -10.36 -3.19 -21.53
CA GLU A 171 -11.32 -2.18 -22.00
C GLU A 171 -11.92 -1.26 -20.90
N ARG A 172 -11.57 -1.48 -19.64
CA ARG A 172 -12.00 -0.64 -18.53
C ARG A 172 -10.97 0.45 -18.24
N LYS A 173 -11.45 1.65 -18.00
CA LYS A 173 -10.64 2.75 -17.48
C LYS A 173 -10.41 2.55 -15.99
N ILE A 174 -9.16 2.44 -15.57
CA ILE A 174 -8.76 2.39 -14.17
C ILE A 174 -8.08 3.70 -13.79
N LEU A 175 -8.64 4.42 -12.85
CA LEU A 175 -8.06 5.65 -12.31
C LEU A 175 -6.91 5.30 -11.37
N LEU A 176 -5.84 6.10 -11.43
CA LEU A 176 -4.68 5.97 -10.55
C LEU A 176 -4.53 7.24 -9.73
N ALA A 177 -4.34 7.11 -8.42
CA ALA A 177 -4.12 8.24 -7.53
C ALA A 177 -2.91 7.99 -6.62
N ILE A 178 -1.95 8.92 -6.61
CA ILE A 178 -0.81 8.90 -5.68
C ILE A 178 -1.08 9.88 -4.56
N LEU A 179 -1.24 9.38 -3.33
CA LEU A 179 -1.49 10.20 -2.15
C LEU A 179 -0.21 10.46 -1.34
N TYR A 180 -0.33 11.33 -0.35
CA TYR A 180 0.70 11.46 0.67
C TYR A 180 0.77 10.17 1.49
N SER A 181 1.99 9.76 1.84
CA SER A 181 2.19 8.55 2.61
C SER A 181 1.64 8.71 4.04
N PRO A 182 0.96 7.70 4.59
CA PRO A 182 0.52 7.68 5.99
C PRO A 182 1.66 7.32 6.95
N SER A 183 2.88 7.20 6.47
CA SER A 183 4.06 6.94 7.30
C SER A 183 4.37 8.15 8.19
N PRO A 184 4.80 7.95 9.45
CA PRO A 184 5.22 9.03 10.36
C PRO A 184 6.29 9.94 9.77
N ARG A 185 7.14 9.44 8.89
CA ARG A 185 8.15 10.24 8.16
C ARG A 185 7.55 11.31 7.24
N ALA A 186 6.32 11.10 6.78
CA ALA A 186 5.63 12.08 5.95
C ALA A 186 4.86 13.12 6.78
N ALA A 187 4.66 12.89 8.08
CA ALA A 187 3.90 13.74 8.98
C ALA A 187 4.45 15.19 9.07
N ASN A 188 5.73 15.39 8.83
CA ASN A 188 6.35 16.72 8.80
C ASN A 188 6.02 17.54 7.53
N ARG A 189 5.31 16.96 6.56
CA ARG A 189 5.01 17.61 5.28
C ARG A 189 3.55 18.03 5.14
N ILE A 190 2.67 17.49 5.99
CA ILE A 190 1.22 17.70 5.91
C ILE A 190 0.60 17.38 7.27
N THR A 191 -0.39 18.16 7.72
CA THR A 191 -1.11 17.89 8.97
C THR A 191 -1.99 16.65 8.84
N PHE A 192 -2.32 16.04 9.98
CA PHE A 192 -3.16 14.84 10.01
C PHE A 192 -4.56 15.13 9.43
N GLU A 193 -5.17 16.25 9.78
CA GLU A 193 -6.48 16.68 9.31
C GLU A 193 -6.50 16.84 7.78
N LYS A 194 -5.46 17.46 7.22
CA LYS A 194 -5.34 17.60 5.77
C LYS A 194 -5.10 16.28 5.07
N LEU A 195 -4.38 15.36 5.73
CA LEU A 195 -4.18 14.01 5.23
C LEU A 195 -5.51 13.26 5.19
N VAL A 196 -6.31 13.32 6.27
CA VAL A 196 -7.68 12.74 6.33
C VAL A 196 -8.56 13.31 5.22
N GLU A 197 -8.58 14.63 5.03
CA GLU A 197 -9.36 15.30 3.97
C GLU A 197 -8.99 14.75 2.58
N ILE A 198 -7.68 14.64 2.28
CA ILE A 198 -7.21 14.12 0.99
C ILE A 198 -7.65 12.67 0.78
N TYR A 199 -7.50 11.82 1.78
CA TYR A 199 -7.92 10.42 1.69
C TYR A 199 -9.44 10.30 1.55
N ARG A 200 -10.20 11.10 2.31
CA ARG A 200 -11.66 11.14 2.22
C ARG A 200 -12.13 11.49 0.81
N ASN A 201 -11.55 12.52 0.21
CA ASN A 201 -11.90 12.97 -1.15
C ASN A 201 -11.52 11.96 -2.25
N GLU A 202 -10.54 11.08 -2.00
CA GLU A 202 -10.15 10.07 -2.96
C GLU A 202 -10.86 8.73 -2.76
N ILE A 203 -11.38 8.45 -1.59
CA ILE A 203 -12.03 7.19 -1.21
C ILE A 203 -13.54 7.26 -1.35
N LEU A 204 -14.16 8.34 -0.89
CA LEU A 204 -15.61 8.49 -0.99
C LEU A 204 -15.99 8.91 -2.41
N PHE A 205 -16.74 8.04 -3.07
CA PHE A 205 -17.24 8.18 -4.44
C PHE A 205 -18.55 8.96 -4.48
#